data_a7cf81a9ce17f499f8a90d1f9a7b1c09
#
_entry.id   a7cf81a9ce17f499f8a90d1f9a7b1c09
#
_cell.length_a   1.000
_cell.length_b   1.000
_cell.length_c   1.000
_cell.angle_alpha   90.00
_cell.angle_beta   90.00
_cell.angle_gamma   90.00
#
_symmetry.space_group_name_H-M   'P 1'
#
loop_
_entity.id
_entity.type
_entity.pdbx_description
1 polymer ?
#
loop_
_entity_poly.entity_id
_entity_poly.type
_entity_poly.pdbx_seq_one_letter_code
_entity_poly.pdbx_strand_id
1 'polypeptide(L)'
;MKRTPMELAAMASAAVPGLAPTGVAGSLDDAADFDSAVLVDEAGKQWRVRSPKHIDASMRLETELLVLRAFVPAVRAELPFALPYVAGTVRQGDLCTFVYSHLPGSTRDIDSLVAEGGALPREVGRAMAAIHSLPHDLVNDADLPSYSANEFRQRKLNELDQAATTGKIPPVLLRRWEHALEDVTLWRFNPSVVHGDLHEDNLLVSNGRISAVTGWTDLRIGDPADDFAWLIAANDPTFTDAVHAAYNAARSETPDPHLIRRAALSAEFALAQWLVRGVAAENPGMVAEAEEMLATLEADILEQEAAAKAEEAEAAAVAAESAASASAAAAQKSAAADAEAAAPSVVLPASVPAPAQSPSVSGAVSAGSSRVSVSPIEGDSAAPSAAKPAGTDEPPAAETAAVATSAAAAPTGAIAKVTVLSQVPEKGKEAAERPAGGESAAAKPQHPGFEKKKSSPLKKK
;
A
#
# COMPACT_ATOMS: atom_id res chain seq x y z
N MET A 1 30.76 -12.77 15.56
CA MET A 1 31.10 -14.22 15.43
C MET A 1 29.85 -14.94 15.04
N LYS A 2 29.85 -15.73 13.96
CA LYS A 2 28.65 -16.45 13.49
C LYS A 2 28.29 -17.57 14.47
N ARG A 3 27.06 -17.57 14.99
CA ARG A 3 26.58 -18.62 15.90
C ARG A 3 26.07 -19.83 15.12
N THR A 4 26.42 -21.00 15.63
CA THR A 4 25.93 -22.26 15.06
C THR A 4 24.49 -22.54 15.52
N PRO A 5 23.71 -23.36 14.78
CA PRO A 5 22.39 -23.80 15.22
C PRO A 5 22.37 -24.43 16.63
N MET A 6 23.42 -25.18 16.98
CA MET A 6 23.56 -25.78 18.33
C MET A 6 23.75 -24.76 19.44
N GLU A 7 24.53 -23.71 19.19
CA GLU A 7 24.69 -22.60 20.14
C GLU A 7 23.36 -21.86 20.33
N LEU A 8 22.61 -21.64 19.23
CA LEU A 8 21.28 -21.03 19.31
C LEU A 8 20.30 -21.93 20.09
N ALA A 9 20.37 -23.24 19.96
CA ALA A 9 19.55 -24.18 20.74
C ALA A 9 19.88 -24.10 22.23
N ALA A 10 21.16 -24.02 22.60
CA ALA A 10 21.60 -23.84 23.98
C ALA A 10 21.12 -22.50 24.57
N MET A 11 21.17 -21.42 23.78
CA MET A 11 20.65 -20.10 24.19
C MET A 11 19.14 -20.14 24.38
N ALA A 12 18.40 -20.85 23.53
CA ALA A 12 16.96 -21.01 23.65
C ALA A 12 16.57 -21.76 24.94
N SER A 13 17.31 -22.82 25.30
CA SER A 13 17.09 -23.54 26.55
C SER A 13 17.35 -22.66 27.78
N ALA A 14 18.31 -21.72 27.69
CA ALA A 14 18.56 -20.77 28.75
C ALA A 14 17.50 -19.66 28.82
N ALA A 15 16.90 -19.27 27.68
CA ALA A 15 15.92 -18.21 27.57
C ALA A 15 14.50 -18.64 27.97
N VAL A 16 14.14 -19.92 27.72
CA VAL A 16 12.77 -20.44 27.91
C VAL A 16 12.82 -21.61 28.89
N PRO A 17 12.31 -21.43 30.13
CA PRO A 17 12.28 -22.49 31.15
C PRO A 17 11.55 -23.75 30.63
N GLY A 18 12.23 -24.88 30.73
CA GLY A 18 11.68 -26.17 30.30
C GLY A 18 11.78 -26.47 28.82
N LEU A 19 12.36 -25.59 28.02
CA LEU A 19 12.63 -25.88 26.60
C LEU A 19 13.82 -26.84 26.49
N ALA A 20 13.55 -28.05 26.02
CA ALA A 20 14.56 -29.10 25.72
C ALA A 20 14.53 -29.40 24.21
N PRO A 21 15.36 -28.76 23.38
CA PRO A 21 15.39 -28.99 21.97
C PRO A 21 15.87 -30.43 21.64
N THR A 22 15.10 -31.15 20.83
CA THR A 22 15.46 -32.48 20.30
C THR A 22 15.92 -32.41 18.85
N GLY A 23 15.57 -31.29 18.15
CA GLY A 23 16.00 -31.03 16.78
C GLY A 23 16.32 -29.55 16.58
N VAL A 24 17.28 -29.27 15.68
CA VAL A 24 17.64 -27.93 15.29
C VAL A 24 18.01 -27.87 13.81
N ALA A 25 17.51 -26.84 13.13
CA ALA A 25 17.89 -26.52 11.75
C ALA A 25 18.19 -25.03 11.64
N GLY A 26 19.11 -24.66 10.75
CA GLY A 26 19.30 -23.25 10.38
C GLY A 26 18.01 -22.71 9.75
N SER A 27 17.70 -21.46 10.01
CA SER A 27 16.56 -20.76 9.40
C SER A 27 17.06 -19.64 8.51
N LEU A 28 16.36 -19.41 7.40
CA LEU A 28 16.53 -18.20 6.60
C LEU A 28 16.05 -17.00 7.42
N ASP A 29 16.85 -15.97 7.43
CA ASP A 29 16.58 -14.68 8.06
C ASP A 29 17.49 -13.66 7.40
N ASP A 30 17.40 -12.39 7.74
CA ASP A 30 18.39 -11.41 7.34
C ASP A 30 19.76 -11.80 7.86
N ALA A 31 20.56 -12.41 6.99
CA ALA A 31 21.85 -12.97 7.33
C ALA A 31 22.91 -11.90 7.62
N ALA A 32 22.67 -10.63 7.30
CA ALA A 32 23.52 -9.52 7.71
C ALA A 32 23.36 -9.24 9.20
N ASP A 33 22.12 -9.23 9.69
CA ASP A 33 21.74 -8.78 11.02
C ASP A 33 21.62 -9.92 12.05
N PHE A 34 21.19 -11.12 11.61
CA PHE A 34 20.85 -12.20 12.53
C PHE A 34 21.51 -13.53 12.21
N ASP A 35 21.81 -14.30 13.25
CA ASP A 35 21.93 -15.74 13.18
C ASP A 35 20.62 -16.36 13.68
N SER A 36 19.98 -17.20 12.88
CA SER A 36 18.65 -17.76 13.18
C SER A 36 18.59 -19.26 13.06
N ALA A 37 17.73 -19.88 13.88
CA ALA A 37 17.46 -21.31 13.85
C ALA A 37 15.99 -21.60 14.18
N VAL A 38 15.50 -22.71 13.63
CA VAL A 38 14.25 -23.35 14.05
C VAL A 38 14.59 -24.54 14.93
N LEU A 39 13.93 -24.67 16.06
CA LEU A 39 14.08 -25.75 17.01
C LEU A 39 12.78 -26.56 17.10
N VAL A 40 12.93 -27.84 17.41
CA VAL A 40 11.79 -28.72 17.78
C VAL A 40 12.07 -29.26 19.17
N ASP A 41 11.11 -29.17 20.10
CA ASP A 41 11.21 -29.72 21.44
C ASP A 41 10.67 -31.16 21.54
N GLU A 42 10.74 -31.76 22.72
CA GLU A 42 10.28 -33.14 22.98
C GLU A 42 8.77 -33.33 22.72
N ALA A 43 7.99 -32.26 22.82
CA ALA A 43 6.55 -32.26 22.53
C ALA A 43 6.24 -32.06 21.03
N GLY A 44 7.27 -31.94 20.18
CA GLY A 44 7.13 -31.63 18.76
C GLY A 44 6.80 -30.17 18.46
N LYS A 45 6.76 -29.30 19.47
CA LYS A 45 6.51 -27.88 19.29
C LYS A 45 7.73 -27.22 18.68
N GLN A 46 7.48 -26.33 17.72
CA GLN A 46 8.52 -25.59 17.03
C GLN A 46 8.72 -24.20 17.66
N TRP A 47 9.98 -23.76 17.58
CA TRP A 47 10.43 -22.48 18.10
C TRP A 47 11.37 -21.82 17.10
N ARG A 48 11.39 -20.50 17.03
CA ARG A 48 12.34 -19.72 16.23
C ARG A 48 13.26 -18.94 17.17
N VAL A 49 14.56 -19.04 16.93
CA VAL A 49 15.57 -18.27 17.67
C VAL A 49 16.17 -17.26 16.71
N ARG A 50 16.25 -16.01 17.14
CA ARG A 50 16.94 -14.92 16.41
C ARG A 50 17.98 -14.31 17.33
N SER A 51 19.23 -14.33 16.91
CA SER A 51 20.37 -13.80 17.65
C SER A 51 21.01 -12.69 16.85
N PRO A 52 20.98 -11.44 17.34
CA PRO A 52 21.53 -10.30 16.62
C PRO A 52 23.07 -10.39 16.56
N LYS A 53 23.66 -9.87 15.48
CA LYS A 53 25.11 -9.82 15.27
C LYS A 53 25.75 -8.52 15.72
N HIS A 54 24.95 -7.44 15.81
CA HIS A 54 25.37 -6.10 16.23
C HIS A 54 24.25 -5.40 17.02
N ILE A 55 24.59 -4.26 17.61
CA ILE A 55 23.74 -3.52 18.55
C ILE A 55 22.44 -3.08 17.86
N ASP A 56 22.51 -2.54 16.63
CA ASP A 56 21.33 -2.05 15.92
C ASP A 56 20.30 -3.16 15.67
N ALA A 57 20.77 -4.36 15.30
CA ALA A 57 19.91 -5.53 15.17
C ALA A 57 19.29 -5.96 16.52
N SER A 58 20.04 -5.82 17.64
CA SER A 58 19.50 -6.07 18.99
C SER A 58 18.41 -5.06 19.36
N MET A 59 18.65 -3.79 19.07
CA MET A 59 17.68 -2.72 19.32
C MET A 59 16.38 -2.93 18.53
N ARG A 60 16.49 -3.36 17.27
CA ARG A 60 15.29 -3.70 16.45
C ARG A 60 14.44 -4.79 17.11
N LEU A 61 15.06 -5.89 17.60
CA LEU A 61 14.31 -6.94 18.31
C LEU A 61 13.71 -6.44 19.64
N GLU A 62 14.40 -5.57 20.35
CA GLU A 62 13.91 -4.99 21.60
C GLU A 62 12.72 -4.03 21.33
N THR A 63 12.79 -3.24 20.26
CA THR A 63 11.66 -2.40 19.78
C THR A 63 10.48 -3.27 19.37
N GLU A 64 10.71 -4.33 18.56
CA GLU A 64 9.63 -5.27 18.19
C GLU A 64 8.96 -5.87 19.45
N LEU A 65 9.72 -6.22 20.48
CA LEU A 65 9.15 -6.72 21.74
C LEU A 65 8.23 -5.69 22.42
N LEU A 66 8.60 -4.40 22.42
CA LEU A 66 7.77 -3.33 22.97
C LEU A 66 6.45 -3.23 22.20
N VAL A 67 6.53 -3.22 20.87
CA VAL A 67 5.34 -3.21 20.00
C VAL A 67 4.47 -4.44 20.24
N LEU A 68 5.03 -5.64 20.27
CA LEU A 68 4.29 -6.88 20.47
C LEU A 68 3.59 -6.96 21.83
N ARG A 69 4.12 -6.27 22.86
CA ARG A 69 3.49 -6.16 24.18
C ARG A 69 2.27 -5.24 24.20
N ALA A 70 2.19 -4.26 23.30
CA ALA A 70 1.03 -3.40 23.15
C ALA A 70 -0.21 -4.18 22.66
N PHE A 71 -0.01 -5.25 21.90
CA PHE A 71 -1.10 -6.13 21.46
C PHE A 71 -1.63 -6.98 22.61
N VAL A 72 -2.58 -6.43 23.37
CA VAL A 72 -3.26 -7.17 24.43
C VAL A 72 -4.04 -8.38 23.88
N PRO A 73 -4.33 -9.41 24.70
CA PRO A 73 -5.00 -10.64 24.23
C PRO A 73 -6.31 -10.41 23.47
N ALA A 74 -7.10 -9.41 23.86
CA ALA A 74 -8.34 -9.05 23.18
C ALA A 74 -8.09 -8.61 21.73
N VAL A 75 -7.14 -7.69 21.51
CA VAL A 75 -6.75 -7.21 20.18
C VAL A 75 -6.19 -8.36 19.33
N ARG A 76 -5.34 -9.21 19.91
CA ARG A 76 -4.80 -10.39 19.19
C ARG A 76 -5.88 -11.35 18.71
N ALA A 77 -6.97 -11.51 19.49
CA ALA A 77 -8.07 -12.41 19.15
C ALA A 77 -8.96 -11.90 18.00
N GLU A 78 -8.94 -10.60 17.72
CA GLU A 78 -9.72 -9.97 16.65
C GLU A 78 -8.99 -10.01 15.29
N LEU A 79 -7.66 -10.22 15.29
CA LEU A 79 -6.88 -10.26 14.08
C LEU A 79 -7.12 -11.56 13.29
N PRO A 80 -7.26 -11.51 11.96
CA PRO A 80 -7.46 -12.69 11.11
C PRO A 80 -6.19 -13.53 10.92
N PHE A 81 -5.07 -13.12 11.51
CA PHE A 81 -3.75 -13.74 11.43
C PHE A 81 -3.08 -13.77 12.80
N ALA A 82 -2.07 -14.64 12.94
CA ALA A 82 -1.29 -14.73 14.16
C ALA A 82 -0.19 -13.64 14.22
N LEU A 83 0.15 -13.23 15.43
CA LEU A 83 1.29 -12.35 15.73
C LEU A 83 2.42 -13.14 16.38
N PRO A 84 3.69 -12.72 16.21
CA PRO A 84 4.81 -13.29 16.94
C PRO A 84 4.58 -13.25 18.46
N TYR A 85 5.03 -14.30 19.12
CA TYR A 85 5.03 -14.36 20.59
C TYR A 85 6.44 -14.66 21.08
N VAL A 86 7.02 -13.73 21.82
CA VAL A 86 8.33 -13.88 22.43
C VAL A 86 8.17 -14.72 23.70
N ALA A 87 8.70 -15.93 23.68
CA ALA A 87 8.63 -16.87 24.78
C ALA A 87 9.73 -16.65 25.82
N GLY A 88 10.87 -16.11 25.39
CA GLY A 88 11.98 -15.79 26.28
C GLY A 88 13.07 -15.05 25.57
N THR A 89 13.94 -14.43 26.35
CA THR A 89 15.12 -13.71 25.85
C THR A 89 16.35 -14.04 26.69
N VAL A 90 17.53 -13.97 26.09
CA VAL A 90 18.79 -14.10 26.80
C VAL A 90 19.76 -13.03 26.32
N ARG A 91 20.30 -12.26 27.26
CA ARG A 91 21.27 -11.18 26.99
C ARG A 91 22.69 -11.69 27.14
N GLN A 92 23.53 -11.36 26.19
CA GLN A 92 24.98 -11.63 26.23
C GLN A 92 25.71 -10.34 25.86
N GLY A 93 26.28 -9.67 26.86
CA GLY A 93 26.79 -8.30 26.68
C GLY A 93 25.67 -7.36 26.28
N ASP A 94 25.87 -6.62 25.21
CA ASP A 94 24.90 -5.65 24.68
C ASP A 94 23.86 -6.27 23.73
N LEU A 95 24.02 -7.56 23.38
CA LEU A 95 23.16 -8.24 22.44
C LEU A 95 22.11 -9.10 23.16
N CYS A 96 20.85 -9.01 22.72
CA CYS A 96 19.73 -9.77 23.23
C CYS A 96 19.20 -10.75 22.21
N THR A 97 19.32 -12.06 22.48
CA THR A 97 18.75 -13.13 21.65
C THR A 97 17.32 -13.40 22.05
N PHE A 98 16.44 -13.56 21.06
CA PHE A 98 15.02 -13.75 21.23
C PHE A 98 14.59 -15.16 20.81
N VAL A 99 13.69 -15.74 21.57
CA VAL A 99 13.06 -17.02 21.29
C VAL A 99 11.58 -16.81 21.10
N TYR A 100 11.09 -17.12 19.90
CA TYR A 100 9.68 -16.99 19.54
C TYR A 100 9.02 -18.35 19.45
N SER A 101 7.72 -18.43 19.75
CA SER A 101 6.92 -19.57 19.29
C SER A 101 6.85 -19.55 17.76
N HIS A 102 6.94 -20.71 17.17
CA HIS A 102 6.86 -20.84 15.70
C HIS A 102 5.48 -20.44 15.19
N LEU A 103 5.46 -19.72 14.09
CA LEU A 103 4.24 -19.34 13.38
C LEU A 103 4.02 -20.28 12.19
N PRO A 104 2.77 -20.71 11.95
CA PRO A 104 2.47 -21.58 10.82
C PRO A 104 2.57 -20.82 9.49
N GLY A 105 3.03 -21.50 8.45
CA GLY A 105 3.15 -20.92 7.11
C GLY A 105 4.60 -20.64 6.73
N SER A 106 4.76 -20.08 5.54
CA SER A 106 6.04 -19.65 4.98
C SER A 106 5.85 -18.38 4.16
N THR A 107 6.89 -17.59 4.07
CA THR A 107 6.93 -16.44 3.16
C THR A 107 6.89 -16.89 1.71
N ARG A 108 6.47 -16.01 0.83
CA ARG A 108 6.49 -16.16 -0.62
C ARG A 108 7.14 -14.90 -1.20
N ASP A 109 7.96 -15.07 -2.22
CA ASP A 109 8.35 -13.91 -3.02
C ASP A 109 7.13 -13.33 -3.75
N ILE A 110 7.26 -12.08 -4.20
CA ILE A 110 6.15 -11.35 -4.82
C ILE A 110 5.63 -12.04 -6.09
N ASP A 111 6.52 -12.61 -6.91
CA ASP A 111 6.15 -13.32 -8.13
C ASP A 111 5.32 -14.57 -7.82
N SER A 112 5.68 -15.30 -6.75
CA SER A 112 4.92 -16.44 -6.26
C SER A 112 3.56 -16.05 -5.69
N LEU A 113 3.46 -14.91 -4.98
CA LEU A 113 2.18 -14.36 -4.50
C LEU A 113 1.23 -14.02 -5.65
N VAL A 114 1.76 -13.39 -6.70
CA VAL A 114 1.02 -13.04 -7.91
C VAL A 114 0.58 -14.30 -8.65
N ALA A 115 1.50 -15.25 -8.87
CA ALA A 115 1.25 -16.50 -9.61
C ALA A 115 0.24 -17.41 -8.89
N GLU A 116 0.24 -17.46 -7.54
CA GLU A 116 -0.70 -18.27 -6.76
C GLU A 116 -2.15 -17.76 -6.95
N GLY A 117 -2.34 -16.45 -7.12
CA GLY A 117 -3.63 -15.82 -7.46
C GLY A 117 -4.78 -16.24 -6.54
N GLY A 118 -5.94 -16.54 -7.14
CA GLY A 118 -7.08 -17.12 -6.43
C GLY A 118 -7.65 -16.25 -5.31
N ALA A 119 -7.64 -16.76 -4.07
CA ALA A 119 -8.12 -16.02 -2.89
C ALA A 119 -7.05 -15.15 -2.23
N LEU A 120 -5.77 -15.38 -2.53
CA LEU A 120 -4.65 -14.78 -1.81
C LEU A 120 -4.60 -13.25 -1.88
N PRO A 121 -4.82 -12.58 -3.02
CA PRO A 121 -4.90 -11.12 -3.06
C PRO A 121 -5.96 -10.56 -2.11
N ARG A 122 -7.11 -11.24 -2.01
CA ARG A 122 -8.18 -10.84 -1.07
C ARG A 122 -7.80 -11.05 0.39
N GLU A 123 -7.04 -12.10 0.69
CA GLU A 123 -6.53 -12.33 2.05
C GLU A 123 -5.49 -11.27 2.45
N VAL A 124 -4.60 -10.87 1.53
CA VAL A 124 -3.66 -9.75 1.73
C VAL A 124 -4.43 -8.46 2.03
N GLY A 125 -5.39 -8.08 1.19
CA GLY A 125 -6.19 -6.86 1.39
C GLY A 125 -6.95 -6.86 2.72
N ARG A 126 -7.50 -8.01 3.15
CA ARG A 126 -8.16 -8.15 4.46
C ARG A 126 -7.18 -8.05 5.62
N ALA A 127 -5.99 -8.63 5.50
CA ALA A 127 -4.95 -8.52 6.53
C ALA A 127 -4.52 -7.07 6.71
N MET A 128 -4.28 -6.34 5.61
CA MET A 128 -3.95 -4.92 5.65
C MET A 128 -5.09 -4.08 6.26
N ALA A 129 -6.34 -4.35 5.88
CA ALA A 129 -7.49 -3.67 6.46
C ALA A 129 -7.61 -3.92 7.97
N ALA A 130 -7.31 -5.13 8.44
CA ALA A 130 -7.32 -5.46 9.87
C ALA A 130 -6.22 -4.70 10.63
N ILE A 131 -5.02 -4.55 10.06
CA ILE A 131 -3.95 -3.73 10.64
C ILE A 131 -4.40 -2.27 10.74
N HIS A 132 -4.86 -1.69 9.65
CA HIS A 132 -5.26 -0.28 9.59
C HIS A 132 -6.54 0.03 10.39
N SER A 133 -7.27 -1.00 10.84
CA SER A 133 -8.44 -0.86 11.72
C SER A 133 -8.12 -1.02 13.19
N LEU A 134 -6.87 -1.26 13.55
CA LEU A 134 -6.43 -1.30 14.94
C LEU A 134 -6.70 0.04 15.64
N PRO A 135 -7.07 0.03 16.92
CA PRO A 135 -7.33 1.26 17.66
C PRO A 135 -6.04 2.08 17.83
N HIS A 136 -6.12 3.40 17.67
CA HIS A 136 -4.99 4.31 17.85
C HIS A 136 -4.39 4.23 19.26
N ASP A 137 -5.20 3.92 20.27
CA ASP A 137 -4.73 3.77 21.66
C ASP A 137 -3.64 2.70 21.79
N LEU A 138 -3.66 1.65 20.93
CA LEU A 138 -2.59 0.65 20.89
C LEU A 138 -1.21 1.28 20.64
N VAL A 139 -1.13 2.27 19.77
CA VAL A 139 0.10 2.99 19.44
C VAL A 139 0.41 4.06 20.48
N ASN A 140 -0.60 4.84 20.87
CA ASN A 140 -0.44 5.96 21.80
C ASN A 140 -0.07 5.50 23.21
N ASP A 141 -0.70 4.44 23.74
CA ASP A 141 -0.41 3.90 25.08
C ASP A 141 0.98 3.23 25.16
N ALA A 142 1.53 2.83 24.02
CA ALA A 142 2.88 2.26 23.91
C ALA A 142 3.97 3.32 23.59
N ASP A 143 3.61 4.61 23.56
CA ASP A 143 4.51 5.72 23.22
C ASP A 143 5.24 5.52 21.88
N LEU A 144 4.54 4.93 20.91
CA LEU A 144 5.04 4.72 19.56
C LEU A 144 4.79 5.94 18.67
N PRO A 145 5.49 6.08 17.54
CA PRO A 145 5.35 7.24 16.67
C PRO A 145 3.91 7.43 16.16
N SER A 146 3.45 8.68 16.16
CA SER A 146 2.12 9.05 15.67
C SER A 146 2.23 10.35 14.88
N TYR A 147 1.73 10.33 13.64
CA TYR A 147 1.81 11.45 12.71
C TYR A 147 0.42 11.78 12.16
N SER A 148 0.04 13.04 12.20
CA SER A 148 -1.04 13.56 11.37
C SER A 148 -0.63 13.56 9.90
N ALA A 149 -1.59 13.67 9.00
CA ALA A 149 -1.33 13.74 7.56
C ALA A 149 -0.35 14.88 7.17
N ASN A 150 -0.47 16.03 7.84
CA ASN A 150 0.44 17.17 7.58
C ASN A 150 1.84 16.94 8.13
N GLU A 151 1.99 16.37 9.33
CA GLU A 151 3.30 16.02 9.91
C GLU A 151 3.98 14.96 9.07
N PHE A 152 3.23 13.97 8.59
CA PHE A 152 3.75 12.95 7.68
C PHE A 152 4.27 13.57 6.38
N ARG A 153 3.50 14.43 5.72
CA ARG A 153 3.92 15.16 4.53
C ARG A 153 5.17 16.02 4.78
N GLN A 154 5.22 16.73 5.91
CA GLN A 154 6.38 17.56 6.27
C GLN A 154 7.63 16.71 6.49
N ARG A 155 7.46 15.53 7.10
CA ARG A 155 8.55 14.57 7.25
C ARG A 155 9.09 14.10 5.90
N LYS A 156 8.20 13.77 4.95
CA LYS A 156 8.60 13.40 3.57
C LYS A 156 9.33 14.53 2.85
N LEU A 157 8.94 15.80 3.06
CA LEU A 157 9.67 16.95 2.53
C LEU A 157 11.09 17.03 3.11
N ASN A 158 11.25 16.85 4.41
CA ASN A 158 12.58 16.87 5.05
C ASN A 158 13.46 15.69 4.56
N GLU A 159 12.87 14.52 4.34
CA GLU A 159 13.55 13.34 3.78
C GLU A 159 14.00 13.60 2.33
N LEU A 160 13.16 14.29 1.53
CA LEU A 160 13.49 14.70 0.18
C LEU A 160 14.66 15.70 0.16
N ASP A 161 14.60 16.72 1.01
CA ASP A 161 15.68 17.70 1.15
C ASP A 161 17.02 17.01 1.50
N GLN A 162 16.97 16.04 2.43
CA GLN A 162 18.15 15.25 2.79
C GLN A 162 18.66 14.45 1.60
N ALA A 163 17.80 13.77 0.86
CA ALA A 163 18.18 13.00 -0.32
C ALA A 163 18.79 13.90 -1.41
N ALA A 164 18.20 15.07 -1.63
CA ALA A 164 18.68 16.06 -2.60
C ALA A 164 20.11 16.55 -2.28
N THR A 165 20.49 16.65 -0.98
CA THR A 165 21.86 17.05 -0.59
C THR A 165 22.93 16.07 -1.04
N THR A 166 22.58 14.83 -1.37
CA THR A 166 23.53 13.84 -1.91
C THR A 166 24.04 14.21 -3.30
N GLY A 167 23.29 15.03 -4.04
CA GLY A 167 23.57 15.43 -5.43
C GLY A 167 23.46 14.28 -6.43
N LYS A 168 22.86 13.14 -6.05
CA LYS A 168 22.82 11.89 -6.83
C LYS A 168 21.40 11.51 -7.30
N ILE A 169 20.40 12.27 -6.91
CA ILE A 169 19.02 12.06 -7.37
C ILE A 169 18.84 12.73 -8.75
N PRO A 170 18.30 12.03 -9.76
CA PRO A 170 17.98 12.63 -11.05
C PRO A 170 17.02 13.83 -10.91
N PRO A 171 17.26 14.95 -11.62
CA PRO A 171 16.43 16.16 -11.50
C PRO A 171 14.95 15.96 -11.87
N VAL A 172 14.65 15.00 -12.73
CA VAL A 172 13.28 14.64 -13.11
C VAL A 172 12.53 14.09 -11.89
N LEU A 173 13.17 13.18 -11.15
CA LEU A 173 12.60 12.58 -9.94
C LEU A 173 12.41 13.61 -8.82
N LEU A 174 13.40 14.47 -8.58
CA LEU A 174 13.27 15.55 -7.59
C LEU A 174 12.05 16.43 -7.86
N ARG A 175 11.92 16.95 -9.09
CA ARG A 175 10.76 17.78 -9.47
C ARG A 175 9.43 17.06 -9.35
N ARG A 176 9.39 15.77 -9.73
CA ARG A 176 8.19 14.93 -9.61
C ARG A 176 7.76 14.80 -8.14
N TRP A 177 8.70 14.50 -7.25
CA TRP A 177 8.42 14.33 -5.83
C TRP A 177 8.11 15.64 -5.14
N GLU A 178 8.82 16.74 -5.44
CA GLU A 178 8.50 18.09 -4.97
C GLU A 178 7.06 18.46 -5.33
N HIS A 179 6.70 18.30 -6.62
CA HIS A 179 5.35 18.60 -7.09
C HIS A 179 4.28 17.75 -6.41
N ALA A 180 4.53 16.45 -6.20
CA ALA A 180 3.61 15.57 -5.49
C ALA A 180 3.46 15.97 -4.01
N LEU A 181 4.54 16.41 -3.36
CA LEU A 181 4.52 16.86 -1.97
C LEU A 181 3.89 18.24 -1.80
N GLU A 182 3.87 19.09 -2.84
CA GLU A 182 3.16 20.37 -2.87
C GLU A 182 1.65 20.22 -3.08
N ASP A 183 1.19 19.14 -3.70
CA ASP A 183 -0.23 18.85 -3.91
C ASP A 183 -0.92 18.49 -2.59
N VAL A 184 -1.42 19.49 -1.88
CA VAL A 184 -2.08 19.32 -0.57
C VAL A 184 -3.26 18.35 -0.64
N THR A 185 -3.92 18.21 -1.79
CA THR A 185 -5.08 17.32 -1.94
C THR A 185 -4.69 15.85 -1.85
N LEU A 186 -3.52 15.52 -2.37
CA LEU A 186 -2.93 14.18 -2.31
C LEU A 186 -2.71 13.71 -0.86
N TRP A 187 -2.41 14.65 0.05
CA TRP A 187 -2.05 14.37 1.45
C TRP A 187 -3.21 14.58 2.44
N ARG A 188 -4.45 14.57 1.96
CA ARG A 188 -5.66 14.60 2.81
C ARG A 188 -6.16 13.19 3.09
N PHE A 189 -5.40 12.41 3.82
CA PHE A 189 -5.79 11.08 4.25
C PHE A 189 -6.13 11.05 5.74
N ASN A 190 -6.86 10.01 6.17
CA ASN A 190 -7.07 9.70 7.58
C ASN A 190 -5.92 8.83 8.08
N PRO A 191 -5.08 9.33 9.02
CA PRO A 191 -4.04 8.50 9.61
C PRO A 191 -4.64 7.25 10.24
N SER A 192 -3.98 6.12 10.03
CA SER A 192 -4.37 4.83 10.60
C SER A 192 -3.16 4.19 11.29
N VAL A 193 -3.40 3.18 12.11
CA VAL A 193 -2.32 2.32 12.53
C VAL A 193 -1.77 1.60 11.31
N VAL A 194 -0.47 1.70 11.04
CA VAL A 194 0.22 1.06 9.93
C VAL A 194 1.32 0.15 10.45
N HIS A 195 1.56 -0.95 9.77
CA HIS A 195 2.67 -1.83 10.05
C HIS A 195 4.01 -1.10 9.89
N GLY A 196 4.11 -0.31 8.83
CA GLY A 196 5.19 0.62 8.56
C GLY A 196 6.40 0.03 7.84
N ASP A 197 6.48 -1.30 7.76
CA ASP A 197 7.48 -2.06 7.02
C ASP A 197 6.83 -3.33 6.43
N LEU A 198 5.61 -3.20 5.88
CA LEU A 198 4.89 -4.34 5.31
C LEU A 198 5.43 -4.68 3.93
N HIS A 199 5.83 -5.93 3.76
CA HIS A 199 6.25 -6.51 2.48
C HIS A 199 6.03 -8.04 2.50
N GLU A 200 6.27 -8.71 1.40
CA GLU A 200 6.01 -10.13 1.21
C GLU A 200 6.68 -11.04 2.24
N ASP A 201 7.91 -10.69 2.70
CA ASP A 201 8.64 -11.48 3.70
C ASP A 201 8.04 -11.39 5.11
N ASN A 202 7.19 -10.39 5.35
CA ASN A 202 6.45 -10.23 6.61
C ASN A 202 5.09 -10.94 6.60
N LEU A 203 4.68 -11.53 5.47
CA LEU A 203 3.43 -12.23 5.29
C LEU A 203 3.65 -13.74 5.22
N LEU A 204 3.23 -14.49 6.23
CA LEU A 204 3.28 -15.94 6.21
C LEU A 204 1.98 -16.48 5.61
N VAL A 205 2.14 -17.32 4.58
CA VAL A 205 1.03 -17.97 3.87
C VAL A 205 0.93 -19.43 4.27
N SER A 206 -0.27 -19.88 4.61
CA SER A 206 -0.60 -21.28 4.84
C SER A 206 -1.98 -21.59 4.26
N ASN A 207 -2.07 -22.62 3.43
CA ASN A 207 -3.33 -23.05 2.80
C ASN A 207 -4.05 -21.92 2.04
N GLY A 208 -3.31 -21.08 1.31
CA GLY A 208 -3.85 -19.96 0.52
C GLY A 208 -4.43 -18.81 1.36
N ARG A 209 -4.02 -18.68 2.62
CA ARG A 209 -4.44 -17.62 3.55
C ARG A 209 -3.23 -16.99 4.22
N ILE A 210 -3.36 -15.72 4.59
CA ILE A 210 -2.39 -15.08 5.48
C ILE A 210 -2.57 -15.66 6.88
N SER A 211 -1.59 -16.47 7.32
CA SER A 211 -1.62 -17.17 8.61
C SER A 211 -0.96 -16.38 9.73
N ALA A 212 0.02 -15.54 9.40
CA ALA A 212 0.70 -14.69 10.36
C ALA A 212 1.31 -13.47 9.68
N VAL A 213 1.52 -12.39 10.45
CA VAL A 213 2.27 -11.19 10.07
C VAL A 213 3.40 -10.99 11.07
N THR A 214 4.60 -10.69 10.57
CA THR A 214 5.85 -10.51 11.33
C THR A 214 6.46 -9.14 11.06
N GLY A 215 7.57 -8.78 11.71
CA GLY A 215 8.31 -7.54 11.42
C GLY A 215 7.70 -6.27 12.01
N TRP A 216 7.14 -6.33 13.20
CA TRP A 216 6.37 -5.25 13.83
C TRP A 216 7.19 -4.11 14.43
N THR A 217 8.43 -3.89 13.99
CA THR A 217 9.33 -2.88 14.56
C THR A 217 8.85 -1.45 14.31
N ASP A 218 8.23 -1.21 13.16
CA ASP A 218 7.92 0.13 12.63
C ASP A 218 6.43 0.53 12.78
N LEU A 219 5.70 -0.17 13.67
CA LEU A 219 4.30 0.13 13.98
C LEU A 219 4.14 1.59 14.42
N ARG A 220 3.23 2.29 13.79
CA ARG A 220 2.95 3.71 14.05
C ARG A 220 1.54 4.10 13.62
N ILE A 221 1.12 5.32 13.98
CA ILE A 221 0.02 5.98 13.29
C ILE A 221 0.62 6.79 12.14
N GLY A 222 0.14 6.58 10.92
CA GLY A 222 0.68 7.21 9.72
C GLY A 222 -0.22 7.05 8.50
N ASP A 223 0.41 7.14 7.32
CA ASP A 223 -0.27 6.98 6.04
C ASP A 223 -0.46 5.50 5.70
N PRO A 224 -1.71 5.02 5.53
CA PRO A 224 -1.96 3.66 5.07
C PRO A 224 -1.25 3.28 3.76
N ALA A 225 -0.93 4.28 2.93
CA ALA A 225 -0.25 4.07 1.65
C ALA A 225 1.17 3.48 1.80
N ASP A 226 1.84 3.69 2.95
CA ASP A 226 3.16 3.09 3.20
C ASP A 226 3.12 1.56 3.13
N ASP A 227 2.07 0.94 3.70
CA ASP A 227 1.90 -0.51 3.70
C ASP A 227 1.46 -1.08 2.33
N PHE A 228 1.13 -0.23 1.35
CA PHE A 228 0.84 -0.62 -0.03
C PHE A 228 2.05 -0.47 -0.97
N ALA A 229 3.13 0.18 -0.53
CA ALA A 229 4.26 0.52 -1.40
C ALA A 229 4.90 -0.72 -2.06
N TRP A 230 5.02 -1.82 -1.34
CA TRP A 230 5.59 -3.08 -1.85
C TRP A 230 4.75 -3.72 -2.98
N LEU A 231 3.43 -3.48 -3.01
CA LEU A 231 2.54 -3.99 -4.07
C LEU A 231 2.83 -3.34 -5.43
N ILE A 232 3.42 -2.15 -5.44
CA ILE A 232 3.82 -1.47 -6.67
C ILE A 232 4.96 -2.24 -7.35
N ALA A 233 5.85 -2.85 -6.56
CA ALA A 233 6.93 -3.70 -7.06
C ALA A 233 6.44 -5.02 -7.70
N ALA A 234 5.19 -5.47 -7.39
CA ALA A 234 4.59 -6.66 -8.00
C ALA A 234 4.43 -6.53 -9.53
N ASN A 235 4.37 -5.31 -10.02
CA ASN A 235 4.22 -4.99 -11.44
C ASN A 235 3.05 -5.72 -12.13
N ASP A 236 2.05 -6.11 -11.33
CA ASP A 236 0.80 -6.76 -11.78
C ASP A 236 -0.39 -5.94 -11.29
N PRO A 237 -1.01 -5.13 -12.18
CA PRO A 237 -2.18 -4.32 -11.83
C PRO A 237 -3.36 -5.16 -11.35
N THR A 238 -3.55 -6.37 -11.88
CA THR A 238 -4.67 -7.24 -11.50
C THR A 238 -4.55 -7.70 -10.05
N PHE A 239 -3.34 -8.04 -9.63
CA PHE A 239 -3.04 -8.40 -8.25
C PHE A 239 -3.25 -7.20 -7.32
N THR A 240 -2.65 -6.06 -7.64
CA THR A 240 -2.76 -4.83 -6.84
C THR A 240 -4.20 -4.35 -6.72
N ASP A 241 -4.97 -4.35 -7.82
CA ASP A 241 -6.39 -3.98 -7.82
C ASP A 241 -7.25 -4.93 -6.98
N ALA A 242 -6.96 -6.24 -7.03
CA ALA A 242 -7.69 -7.22 -6.22
C ALA A 242 -7.40 -7.06 -4.71
N VAL A 243 -6.15 -6.76 -4.34
CA VAL A 243 -5.77 -6.42 -2.96
C VAL A 243 -6.47 -5.14 -2.51
N HIS A 244 -6.39 -4.07 -3.30
CA HIS A 244 -6.99 -2.78 -3.00
C HIS A 244 -8.53 -2.86 -2.88
N ALA A 245 -9.20 -3.57 -3.80
CA ALA A 245 -10.63 -3.79 -3.74
C ALA A 245 -11.06 -4.53 -2.46
N ALA A 246 -10.30 -5.58 -2.08
CA ALA A 246 -10.57 -6.33 -0.86
C ALA A 246 -10.30 -5.52 0.42
N TYR A 247 -9.26 -4.70 0.41
CA TYR A 247 -8.97 -3.74 1.47
C TYR A 247 -10.13 -2.75 1.66
N ASN A 248 -10.56 -2.07 0.60
CA ASN A 248 -11.67 -1.13 0.65
C ASN A 248 -12.98 -1.78 1.11
N ALA A 249 -13.26 -3.01 0.68
CA ALA A 249 -14.45 -3.75 1.10
C ALA A 249 -14.43 -4.16 2.58
N ALA A 250 -13.25 -4.29 3.18
CA ALA A 250 -13.08 -4.67 4.58
C ALA A 250 -12.99 -3.47 5.54
N ARG A 251 -12.76 -2.26 5.02
CA ARG A 251 -12.73 -1.01 5.80
C ARG A 251 -14.14 -0.44 5.96
N SER A 252 -14.41 0.15 7.12
CA SER A 252 -15.65 0.88 7.37
C SER A 252 -15.62 2.34 6.89
N GLU A 253 -14.45 2.84 6.56
CA GLU A 253 -14.23 4.21 6.10
C GLU A 253 -14.46 4.36 4.61
N THR A 254 -14.70 5.60 4.16
CA THR A 254 -14.78 5.92 2.73
C THR A 254 -13.42 5.63 2.07
N PRO A 255 -13.38 4.92 0.93
CA PRO A 255 -12.14 4.66 0.21
C PRO A 255 -11.39 5.96 -0.11
N ASP A 256 -10.09 5.95 0.12
CA ASP A 256 -9.21 7.06 -0.20
C ASP A 256 -8.81 7.00 -1.70
N PRO A 257 -9.22 7.97 -2.52
CA PRO A 257 -8.95 7.95 -3.96
C PRO A 257 -7.47 8.11 -4.32
N HIS A 258 -6.65 8.58 -3.37
CA HIS A 258 -5.23 8.86 -3.60
C HIS A 258 -4.29 7.82 -2.97
N LEU A 259 -4.82 6.79 -2.33
CA LEU A 259 -4.04 5.78 -1.61
C LEU A 259 -2.97 5.13 -2.51
N ILE A 260 -3.35 4.61 -3.67
CA ILE A 260 -2.42 3.94 -4.59
C ILE A 260 -1.39 4.92 -5.17
N ARG A 261 -1.78 6.18 -5.45
CA ARG A 261 -0.85 7.20 -5.92
C ARG A 261 0.22 7.51 -4.86
N ARG A 262 -0.16 7.62 -3.59
CA ARG A 262 0.81 7.81 -2.50
C ARG A 262 1.65 6.56 -2.24
N ALA A 263 1.09 5.36 -2.40
CA ALA A 263 1.84 4.11 -2.32
C ALA A 263 2.95 4.04 -3.38
N ALA A 264 2.65 4.44 -4.62
CA ALA A 264 3.64 4.55 -5.68
C ALA A 264 4.75 5.55 -5.32
N LEU A 265 4.40 6.72 -4.80
CA LEU A 265 5.38 7.69 -4.33
C LEU A 265 6.22 7.15 -3.18
N SER A 266 5.65 6.40 -2.23
CA SER A 266 6.40 5.78 -1.14
C SER A 266 7.38 4.72 -1.66
N ALA A 267 7.01 3.93 -2.68
CA ALA A 267 7.90 2.99 -3.35
C ALA A 267 9.06 3.71 -4.07
N GLU A 268 8.77 4.78 -4.81
CA GLU A 268 9.80 5.62 -5.45
C GLU A 268 10.75 6.23 -4.40
N PHE A 269 10.22 6.75 -3.30
CA PHE A 269 11.00 7.33 -2.20
C PHE A 269 11.91 6.33 -1.48
N ALA A 270 11.53 5.05 -1.44
CA ALA A 270 12.36 4.01 -0.83
C ALA A 270 13.74 3.92 -1.50
N LEU A 271 13.83 4.18 -2.82
CA LEU A 271 15.10 4.23 -3.54
C LEU A 271 15.98 5.40 -3.09
N ALA A 272 15.38 6.58 -2.86
CA ALA A 272 16.10 7.72 -2.33
C ALA A 272 16.61 7.47 -0.90
N GLN A 273 15.80 6.81 -0.06
CA GLN A 273 16.21 6.41 1.29
C GLN A 273 17.33 5.36 1.27
N TRP A 274 17.30 4.44 0.30
CA TRP A 274 18.37 3.47 0.09
C TRP A 274 19.68 4.15 -0.25
N LEU A 275 19.65 5.15 -1.15
CA LEU A 275 20.80 5.99 -1.47
C LEU A 275 21.33 6.71 -0.23
N VAL A 276 20.48 7.38 0.55
CA VAL A 276 20.89 8.11 1.77
C VAL A 276 21.54 7.16 2.77
N ARG A 277 21.01 5.96 2.95
CA ARG A 277 21.59 4.93 3.82
C ARG A 277 22.97 4.48 3.32
N GLY A 278 23.13 4.26 2.00
CA GLY A 278 24.40 3.91 1.39
C GLY A 278 25.47 4.97 1.59
N VAL A 279 25.09 6.25 1.46
CA VAL A 279 25.97 7.39 1.73
C VAL A 279 26.34 7.48 3.21
N ALA A 280 25.37 7.35 4.11
CA ALA A 280 25.61 7.40 5.57
C ALA A 280 26.47 6.23 6.08
N ALA A 281 26.34 5.05 5.46
CA ALA A 281 27.15 3.86 5.78
C ALA A 281 28.51 3.84 5.08
N GLU A 282 28.85 4.87 4.30
CA GLU A 282 30.08 4.92 3.48
C GLU A 282 30.23 3.65 2.60
N ASN A 283 29.11 3.11 2.11
CA ASN A 283 29.07 1.89 1.31
C ASN A 283 28.91 2.22 -0.19
N PRO A 284 30.01 2.26 -0.97
CA PRO A 284 29.96 2.62 -2.38
C PRO A 284 29.18 1.63 -3.25
N GLY A 285 29.11 0.35 -2.85
CA GLY A 285 28.32 -0.66 -3.56
C GLY A 285 26.83 -0.37 -3.47
N MET A 286 26.34 -0.07 -2.27
CA MET A 286 24.95 0.31 -2.02
C MET A 286 24.58 1.63 -2.71
N VAL A 287 25.49 2.59 -2.75
CA VAL A 287 25.30 3.86 -3.46
C VAL A 287 25.17 3.62 -4.97
N ALA A 288 26.07 2.81 -5.55
CA ALA A 288 26.02 2.51 -6.99
C ALA A 288 24.73 1.76 -7.40
N GLU A 289 24.29 0.81 -6.58
CA GLU A 289 23.01 0.10 -6.77
C GLU A 289 21.82 1.07 -6.72
N ALA A 290 21.80 1.98 -5.75
CA ALA A 290 20.75 3.00 -5.64
C ALA A 290 20.73 3.95 -6.86
N GLU A 291 21.89 4.39 -7.33
CA GLU A 291 22.00 5.25 -8.52
C GLU A 291 21.49 4.53 -9.78
N GLU A 292 21.77 3.23 -9.94
CA GLU A 292 21.27 2.43 -11.06
C GLU A 292 19.73 2.28 -11.01
N MET A 293 19.18 1.97 -9.82
CA MET A 293 17.72 1.89 -9.64
C MET A 293 17.04 3.24 -9.92
N LEU A 294 17.60 4.35 -9.45
CA LEU A 294 17.07 5.69 -9.70
C LEU A 294 17.12 6.08 -11.19
N ALA A 295 18.19 5.70 -11.89
CA ALA A 295 18.30 5.93 -13.34
C ALA A 295 17.27 5.10 -14.12
N THR A 296 17.01 3.87 -13.70
CA THR A 296 15.96 3.03 -14.28
C THR A 296 14.58 3.65 -14.06
N LEU A 297 14.28 4.09 -12.84
CA LEU A 297 13.03 4.78 -12.54
C LEU A 297 12.84 6.07 -13.35
N GLU A 298 13.90 6.86 -13.52
CA GLU A 298 13.86 8.06 -14.39
C GLU A 298 13.50 7.71 -15.83
N ALA A 299 14.11 6.66 -16.39
CA ALA A 299 13.83 6.21 -17.75
C ALA A 299 12.38 5.74 -17.90
N ASP A 300 11.88 4.95 -16.97
CA ASP A 300 10.49 4.45 -16.96
C ASP A 300 9.48 5.61 -16.89
N ILE A 301 9.73 6.61 -16.04
CA ILE A 301 8.87 7.79 -15.92
C ILE A 301 8.86 8.61 -17.23
N LEU A 302 10.03 8.84 -17.84
CA LEU A 302 10.11 9.58 -19.09
C LEU A 302 9.41 8.85 -20.25
N GLU A 303 9.51 7.53 -20.31
CA GLU A 303 8.80 6.70 -21.28
C GLU A 303 7.28 6.80 -21.12
N GLN A 304 6.80 6.70 -19.86
CA GLN A 304 5.37 6.82 -19.56
C GLN A 304 4.82 8.21 -19.86
N GLU A 305 5.56 9.27 -19.53
CA GLU A 305 5.16 10.64 -19.86
C GLU A 305 5.10 10.85 -21.38
N ALA A 306 6.02 10.25 -22.13
CA ALA A 306 6.02 10.31 -23.60
C ALA A 306 4.82 9.54 -24.17
N ALA A 307 4.50 8.35 -23.64
CA ALA A 307 3.35 7.56 -24.04
C ALA A 307 2.03 8.30 -23.73
N ALA A 308 1.88 8.85 -22.54
CA ALA A 308 0.69 9.62 -22.16
C ALA A 308 0.47 10.85 -23.06
N LYS A 309 1.54 11.57 -23.40
CA LYS A 309 1.46 12.70 -24.34
C LYS A 309 1.07 12.26 -25.76
N ALA A 310 1.54 11.09 -26.20
CA ALA A 310 1.17 10.53 -27.51
C ALA A 310 -0.32 10.14 -27.55
N GLU A 311 -0.83 9.49 -26.50
CA GLU A 311 -2.24 9.13 -26.38
C GLU A 311 -3.15 10.37 -26.31
N GLU A 312 -2.74 11.41 -25.57
CA GLU A 312 -3.48 12.67 -25.50
C GLU A 312 -3.53 13.38 -26.87
N ALA A 313 -2.40 13.38 -27.59
CA ALA A 313 -2.32 13.95 -28.93
C ALA A 313 -3.22 13.18 -29.92
N GLU A 314 -3.24 11.85 -29.86
CA GLU A 314 -4.11 11.00 -30.69
C GLU A 314 -5.59 11.23 -30.36
N ALA A 315 -5.93 11.25 -29.06
CA ALA A 315 -7.30 11.55 -28.61
C ALA A 315 -7.77 12.94 -29.06
N ALA A 316 -6.89 13.94 -28.99
CA ALA A 316 -7.17 15.31 -29.50
C ALA A 316 -7.39 15.32 -31.02
N ALA A 317 -6.59 14.57 -31.79
CA ALA A 317 -6.73 14.44 -33.22
C ALA A 317 -8.07 13.78 -33.61
N VAL A 318 -8.45 12.69 -32.94
CA VAL A 318 -9.74 12.01 -33.15
C VAL A 318 -10.93 12.92 -32.81
N ALA A 319 -10.82 13.68 -31.71
CA ALA A 319 -11.85 14.66 -31.34
C ALA A 319 -11.99 15.78 -32.37
N ALA A 320 -10.87 16.29 -32.91
CA ALA A 320 -10.85 17.32 -33.95
C ALA A 320 -11.49 16.80 -35.26
N GLU A 321 -11.19 15.58 -35.67
CA GLU A 321 -11.78 14.95 -36.87
C GLU A 321 -13.29 14.73 -36.70
N SER A 322 -13.71 14.27 -35.54
CA SER A 322 -15.14 14.12 -35.18
C SER A 322 -15.88 15.45 -35.22
N ALA A 323 -15.29 16.52 -34.70
CA ALA A 323 -15.85 17.87 -34.72
C ALA A 323 -15.94 18.43 -36.17
N ALA A 324 -14.91 18.20 -36.98
CA ALA A 324 -14.90 18.59 -38.39
C ALA A 324 -15.97 17.87 -39.20
N SER A 325 -16.14 16.55 -38.98
CA SER A 325 -17.16 15.73 -39.61
C SER A 325 -18.59 16.16 -39.21
N ALA A 326 -18.81 16.47 -37.92
CA ALA A 326 -20.08 17.00 -37.43
C ALA A 326 -20.41 18.38 -38.03
N SER A 327 -19.42 19.26 -38.14
CA SER A 327 -19.57 20.57 -38.78
C SER A 327 -19.87 20.47 -40.26
N ALA A 328 -19.22 19.57 -41.01
CA ALA A 328 -19.49 19.32 -42.44
C ALA A 328 -20.92 18.77 -42.65
N ALA A 329 -21.36 17.84 -41.78
CA ALA A 329 -22.74 17.30 -41.83
C ALA A 329 -23.78 18.38 -41.51
N ALA A 330 -23.53 19.28 -40.56
CA ALA A 330 -24.41 20.42 -40.25
C ALA A 330 -24.50 21.42 -41.43
N ALA A 331 -23.34 21.72 -42.10
CA ALA A 331 -23.29 22.56 -43.26
C ALA A 331 -24.07 21.95 -44.46
N GLN A 332 -23.94 20.63 -44.66
CA GLN A 332 -24.71 19.94 -45.72
C GLN A 332 -26.20 19.96 -45.43
N LYS A 333 -26.62 19.80 -44.19
CA LYS A 333 -28.03 19.87 -43.79
C LYS A 333 -28.62 21.26 -43.93
N SER A 334 -27.85 22.32 -43.66
CA SER A 334 -28.22 23.71 -43.92
C SER A 334 -28.38 24.00 -45.41
N ALA A 335 -27.41 23.58 -46.25
CA ALA A 335 -27.44 23.74 -47.69
C ALA A 335 -28.63 22.98 -48.34
N ALA A 336 -28.98 21.80 -47.81
CA ALA A 336 -30.15 21.04 -48.27
C ALA A 336 -31.47 21.75 -47.92
N ALA A 337 -31.56 22.36 -46.74
CA ALA A 337 -32.72 23.14 -46.29
C ALA A 337 -32.90 24.42 -47.13
N ASP A 338 -31.81 25.10 -47.47
CA ASP A 338 -31.83 26.29 -48.37
C ASP A 338 -32.20 25.92 -49.80
N ALA A 339 -31.82 24.74 -50.31
CA ALA A 339 -32.18 24.24 -51.63
C ALA A 339 -33.69 23.85 -51.71
N GLU A 340 -34.25 23.33 -50.60
CA GLU A 340 -35.69 23.00 -50.53
C GLU A 340 -36.56 24.25 -50.41
N ALA A 341 -36.07 25.34 -49.80
CA ALA A 341 -36.73 26.64 -49.70
C ALA A 341 -36.72 27.41 -51.08
N ALA A 342 -35.80 27.08 -51.99
CA ALA A 342 -35.63 27.70 -53.30
C ALA A 342 -36.43 26.99 -54.43
N ALA A 343 -37.19 25.91 -54.15
CA ALA A 343 -37.99 25.26 -55.17
C ALA A 343 -39.21 26.11 -55.54
N PRO A 344 -39.51 26.38 -56.85
CA PRO A 344 -40.62 27.23 -57.24
C PRO A 344 -41.95 26.54 -56.92
N SER A 345 -42.82 27.24 -56.18
CA SER A 345 -44.19 26.85 -55.95
C SER A 345 -45.00 26.77 -57.24
N VAL A 346 -45.34 25.58 -57.71
CA VAL A 346 -46.22 25.40 -58.79
C VAL A 346 -47.69 25.67 -58.29
N VAL A 347 -48.20 26.81 -58.67
CA VAL A 347 -49.63 27.20 -58.42
C VAL A 347 -50.48 26.38 -59.32
N LEU A 348 -51.29 25.47 -58.77
CA LEU A 348 -52.46 24.83 -59.42
C LEU A 348 -53.69 25.58 -59.05
N PRO A 349 -54.64 25.78 -60.03
CA PRO A 349 -55.81 26.62 -59.82
C PRO A 349 -56.94 25.93 -59.01
N ALA A 350 -57.68 26.75 -58.32
CA ALA A 350 -58.80 26.43 -57.44
C ALA A 350 -59.89 25.69 -58.12
N SER A 351 -60.45 24.68 -57.49
CA SER A 351 -61.80 24.14 -57.77
C SER A 351 -62.68 24.18 -56.53
N VAL A 352 -63.91 24.62 -56.74
CA VAL A 352 -64.98 25.11 -55.91
C VAL A 352 -65.66 24.00 -55.00
N PRO A 353 -66.35 24.39 -53.89
CA PRO A 353 -66.67 23.52 -52.75
C PRO A 353 -68.12 22.94 -52.80
N ALA A 354 -68.39 21.91 -52.04
CA ALA A 354 -69.59 21.65 -51.28
C ALA A 354 -69.61 20.23 -50.72
N PRO A 355 -70.55 19.92 -49.77
CA PRO A 355 -70.74 20.51 -48.46
C PRO A 355 -70.64 19.49 -47.30
N ALA A 356 -70.84 20.02 -46.13
CA ALA A 356 -70.84 19.45 -44.80
C ALA A 356 -71.55 18.12 -44.56
N GLN A 357 -71.05 17.33 -43.70
CA GLN A 357 -71.75 16.63 -42.62
C GLN A 357 -70.88 16.30 -41.45
N SER A 358 -71.21 16.85 -40.28
CA SER A 358 -70.81 16.40 -38.94
C SER A 358 -71.85 15.37 -38.45
N PRO A 359 -71.80 14.77 -37.24
CA PRO A 359 -70.67 14.47 -36.31
C PRO A 359 -70.78 13.04 -35.74
N SER A 360 -69.82 12.66 -34.92
CA SER A 360 -69.99 11.92 -33.64
C SER A 360 -68.66 11.42 -33.19
N VAL A 361 -68.20 11.91 -32.10
CA VAL A 361 -68.25 11.58 -30.67
C VAL A 361 -67.59 10.22 -30.29
N SER A 362 -66.82 10.35 -29.26
CA SER A 362 -66.29 9.36 -28.31
C SER A 362 -64.89 8.79 -28.63
N GLY A 363 -64.04 8.76 -27.76
CA GLY A 363 -63.85 8.88 -26.31
C GLY A 363 -62.39 8.58 -26.03
N ALA A 364 -61.81 9.38 -25.29
CA ALA A 364 -61.37 9.23 -23.90
C ALA A 364 -60.29 8.18 -23.58
N VAL A 365 -59.20 8.72 -22.99
CA VAL A 365 -58.54 8.34 -21.72
C VAL A 365 -57.58 7.17 -21.83
N SER A 366 -56.44 7.11 -21.23
CA SER A 366 -55.96 7.62 -19.95
C SER A 366 -54.49 7.38 -19.78
N ALA A 367 -53.85 8.27 -19.10
CA ALA A 367 -52.52 8.09 -18.52
C ALA A 367 -52.60 7.10 -17.35
N GLY A 368 -51.58 6.24 -17.21
CA GLY A 368 -51.43 5.32 -16.11
C GLY A 368 -50.09 5.45 -15.45
N SER A 369 -50.05 6.20 -14.38
CA SER A 369 -48.96 6.26 -13.42
C SER A 369 -49.06 5.06 -12.47
N SER A 370 -48.04 4.28 -12.32
CA SER A 370 -48.01 3.21 -11.30
C SER A 370 -46.95 3.53 -10.22
N ARG A 371 -47.47 3.86 -9.06
CA ARG A 371 -46.77 3.92 -7.79
C ARG A 371 -46.57 2.49 -7.27
N VAL A 372 -45.37 2.21 -6.77
CA VAL A 372 -45.07 1.02 -5.98
C VAL A 372 -45.25 1.36 -4.51
N SER A 373 -46.11 0.59 -3.85
CA SER A 373 -46.32 0.65 -2.40
C SER A 373 -45.46 -0.35 -1.67
N VAL A 374 -44.86 0.10 -0.59
CA VAL A 374 -44.17 -0.70 0.43
C VAL A 374 -45.19 -1.10 1.50
N SER A 375 -45.09 -2.35 2.00
CA SER A 375 -45.69 -2.73 3.26
C SER A 375 -44.86 -3.84 3.93
N PRO A 376 -44.69 -3.79 5.28
CA PRO A 376 -43.82 -4.66 6.05
C PRO A 376 -44.55 -5.90 6.55
N ILE A 377 -43.80 -6.95 6.85
CA ILE A 377 -44.30 -8.10 7.61
C ILE A 377 -43.39 -8.31 8.83
N GLU A 378 -44.00 -8.25 9.99
CA GLU A 378 -43.52 -8.61 11.30
C GLU A 378 -43.54 -10.11 11.54
N GLY A 379 -42.57 -10.57 12.37
CA GLY A 379 -42.79 -11.55 13.45
C GLY A 379 -42.72 -13.03 13.04
N ASP A 380 -41.90 -13.86 13.58
CA ASP A 380 -42.00 -14.40 14.92
C ASP A 380 -40.86 -15.38 15.25
N SER A 381 -40.62 -15.46 16.51
CA SER A 381 -39.78 -16.26 17.36
C SER A 381 -39.85 -17.77 17.17
N ALA A 382 -38.71 -18.49 17.22
CA ALA A 382 -38.52 -19.66 18.08
C ALA A 382 -37.13 -20.33 17.90
N ALA A 383 -36.31 -20.33 18.92
CA ALA A 383 -35.41 -21.45 19.23
C ALA A 383 -36.25 -22.47 20.04
N PRO A 384 -35.88 -23.73 20.26
CA PRO A 384 -34.59 -24.22 20.68
C PRO A 384 -34.19 -25.63 20.16
N SER A 385 -33.02 -26.06 20.46
CA SER A 385 -32.73 -27.32 21.15
C SER A 385 -31.52 -28.10 20.63
N ALA A 386 -30.68 -28.43 21.58
CA ALA A 386 -29.47 -29.22 21.52
C ALA A 386 -29.66 -30.67 21.05
N ALA A 387 -28.64 -31.20 20.39
CA ALA A 387 -28.22 -32.61 20.58
C ALA A 387 -26.78 -32.81 20.08
N LYS A 388 -25.93 -33.28 20.98
CA LYS A 388 -24.71 -34.05 20.78
C LYS A 388 -25.15 -35.55 20.81
N PRO A 389 -24.41 -36.60 20.34
CA PRO A 389 -22.97 -36.78 20.38
C PRO A 389 -22.30 -37.62 19.26
N ALA A 390 -20.97 -37.62 19.34
CA ALA A 390 -20.02 -38.71 19.11
C ALA A 390 -19.83 -39.35 17.72
N GLY A 391 -18.59 -39.26 17.29
CA GLY A 391 -17.98 -40.10 16.25
C GLY A 391 -16.47 -39.82 16.23
N THR A 392 -15.74 -40.71 16.88
CA THR A 392 -14.29 -40.88 16.82
C THR A 392 -13.90 -41.37 15.44
N ASP A 393 -12.94 -40.66 14.78
CA ASP A 393 -12.08 -41.29 13.79
C ASP A 393 -10.68 -40.65 13.82
N GLU A 394 -9.74 -41.57 13.77
CA GLU A 394 -8.28 -41.48 13.91
C GLU A 394 -7.64 -40.84 12.64
N PRO A 395 -6.56 -40.03 12.76
CA PRO A 395 -5.90 -39.46 11.60
C PRO A 395 -4.92 -40.46 10.94
N PRO A 396 -4.79 -40.44 9.61
CA PRO A 396 -3.78 -41.27 8.93
C PRO A 396 -2.40 -40.61 8.98
N ALA A 397 -1.40 -41.48 8.91
CA ALA A 397 0.01 -41.32 9.10
C ALA A 397 0.66 -40.17 8.28
N ALA A 398 1.66 -39.58 8.90
CA ALA A 398 2.59 -38.60 8.32
C ALA A 398 3.39 -39.20 7.14
N GLU A 399 3.23 -38.58 5.97
CA GLU A 399 4.14 -38.72 4.85
C GLU A 399 5.29 -37.73 5.01
N THR A 400 6.49 -38.23 5.17
CA THR A 400 7.75 -37.49 5.18
C THR A 400 8.04 -36.95 3.78
N ALA A 401 7.69 -35.70 3.52
CA ALA A 401 8.14 -35.01 2.31
C ALA A 401 9.59 -34.53 2.52
N ALA A 402 10.48 -35.02 1.66
CA ALA A 402 11.87 -34.58 1.57
C ALA A 402 11.94 -33.10 1.20
N VAL A 403 12.62 -32.33 2.04
CA VAL A 403 12.93 -30.92 1.78
C VAL A 403 14.02 -30.89 0.71
N ALA A 404 13.63 -30.48 -0.50
CA ALA A 404 14.57 -30.12 -1.55
C ALA A 404 15.27 -28.80 -1.13
N THR A 405 16.57 -28.87 -0.95
CA THR A 405 17.44 -27.72 -0.75
C THR A 405 17.51 -26.91 -2.04
N SER A 406 16.69 -25.87 -2.14
CA SER A 406 16.89 -24.82 -3.11
C SER A 406 17.97 -23.87 -2.57
N ALA A 407 19.04 -23.67 -3.35
CA ALA A 407 20.10 -22.72 -3.04
C ALA A 407 19.49 -21.32 -3.00
N ALA A 408 19.47 -20.73 -1.80
CA ALA A 408 18.98 -19.39 -1.59
C ALA A 408 19.97 -18.39 -2.18
N ALA A 409 19.50 -17.62 -3.17
CA ALA A 409 20.05 -16.31 -3.46
C ALA A 409 19.88 -15.43 -2.21
N ALA A 410 20.88 -14.57 -1.92
CA ALA A 410 20.83 -13.59 -0.85
C ALA A 410 19.49 -12.82 -0.91
N PRO A 411 18.91 -12.41 0.23
CA PRO A 411 17.78 -11.52 0.24
C PRO A 411 18.26 -10.13 -0.22
N THR A 412 18.34 -9.97 -1.51
CA THR A 412 18.20 -8.68 -2.14
C THR A 412 16.73 -8.36 -1.89
N GLY A 413 16.44 -7.49 -0.93
CA GLY A 413 15.10 -6.93 -0.81
C GLY A 413 14.76 -6.43 -2.20
N ALA A 414 13.85 -7.15 -2.85
CA ALA A 414 13.55 -6.92 -4.23
C ALA A 414 12.76 -5.62 -4.37
N ILE A 415 13.48 -4.50 -4.39
CA ILE A 415 13.03 -3.31 -5.09
C ILE A 415 13.42 -3.54 -6.56
N ALA A 416 12.90 -4.63 -7.11
CA ALA A 416 13.06 -4.94 -8.50
C ALA A 416 11.96 -4.23 -9.26
N LYS A 417 12.34 -3.25 -10.12
CA LYS A 417 11.48 -2.54 -11.07
C LYS A 417 10.20 -1.95 -10.47
N VAL A 418 10.32 -0.75 -9.94
CA VAL A 418 9.16 0.13 -9.75
C VAL A 418 8.67 0.54 -11.12
N THR A 419 7.61 -0.07 -11.62
CA THR A 419 6.88 0.42 -12.79
C THR A 419 5.87 1.44 -12.31
N VAL A 420 5.99 2.65 -12.82
CA VAL A 420 5.08 3.76 -12.46
C VAL A 420 3.70 3.47 -13.03
N LEU A 421 2.70 3.35 -12.17
CA LEU A 421 1.31 3.26 -12.60
C LEU A 421 0.89 4.56 -13.29
N SER A 422 0.36 4.45 -14.51
CA SER A 422 -0.19 5.56 -15.30
C SER A 422 -1.17 6.35 -14.45
N GLN A 423 -1.07 7.67 -14.52
CA GLN A 423 -1.97 8.58 -13.81
C GLN A 423 -3.41 8.29 -14.21
N VAL A 424 -4.28 8.05 -13.22
CA VAL A 424 -5.73 8.09 -13.42
C VAL A 424 -6.06 9.49 -13.93
N PRO A 425 -6.72 9.66 -15.10
CA PRO A 425 -7.00 10.99 -15.63
C PRO A 425 -7.92 11.75 -14.67
N GLU A 426 -7.46 12.89 -14.17
CA GLU A 426 -8.29 13.83 -13.43
C GLU A 426 -9.37 14.39 -14.36
N LYS A 427 -10.62 14.01 -14.15
CA LYS A 427 -11.77 14.65 -14.78
C LYS A 427 -11.87 16.11 -14.30
N GLY A 428 -11.57 17.04 -15.21
CA GLY A 428 -12.11 18.40 -15.23
C GLY A 428 -11.44 19.41 -14.29
N LYS A 429 -10.41 20.09 -14.78
CA LYS A 429 -10.15 21.47 -14.35
C LYS A 429 -10.72 22.41 -15.40
N GLU A 430 -11.85 23.03 -15.07
CA GLU A 430 -12.33 24.24 -15.73
C GLU A 430 -11.28 25.34 -15.62
N ALA A 431 -10.91 25.92 -16.75
CA ALA A 431 -9.98 27.03 -16.83
C ALA A 431 -10.61 28.28 -16.20
N ALA A 432 -10.11 28.70 -15.04
CA ALA A 432 -10.37 30.02 -14.47
C ALA A 432 -9.30 31.00 -15.02
N GLU A 433 -9.75 31.94 -15.84
CA GLU A 433 -9.00 33.10 -16.34
C GLU A 433 -8.37 33.88 -15.18
N ARG A 434 -7.07 34.15 -15.30
CA ARG A 434 -6.36 35.10 -14.46
C ARG A 434 -6.45 36.49 -15.07
N PRO A 435 -6.79 37.55 -14.31
CA PRO A 435 -6.50 38.92 -14.69
C PRO A 435 -5.04 39.24 -14.37
N ALA A 436 -4.38 39.91 -15.34
CA ALA A 436 -3.05 40.45 -15.24
C ALA A 436 -3.06 41.74 -14.38
N GLY A 437 -2.01 41.96 -13.59
CA GLY A 437 -1.59 43.28 -13.19
C GLY A 437 -1.13 43.43 -11.73
N GLY A 438 0.14 43.78 -11.53
CA GLY A 438 0.61 44.43 -10.30
C GLY A 438 2.01 44.05 -9.86
N GLU A 439 3.00 44.77 -10.39
CA GLU A 439 4.35 44.85 -9.81
C GLU A 439 4.31 45.37 -8.37
N SER A 440 5.05 44.78 -7.44
CA SER A 440 5.73 45.50 -6.38
C SER A 440 6.81 44.69 -5.68
N ALA A 441 8.02 45.18 -5.85
CA ALA A 441 9.18 45.26 -4.96
C ALA A 441 9.46 44.22 -3.85
N ALA A 442 10.68 43.74 -3.97
CA ALA A 442 11.48 42.93 -3.04
C ALA A 442 11.53 43.43 -1.58
N ALA A 443 11.43 42.50 -0.64
CA ALA A 443 12.06 42.62 0.67
C ALA A 443 12.66 41.25 1.06
N LYS A 444 13.99 41.24 1.24
CA LYS A 444 14.76 40.12 1.79
C LYS A 444 14.50 39.99 3.30
N PRO A 445 14.28 38.80 3.85
CA PRO A 445 14.40 38.60 5.30
C PRO A 445 15.87 38.38 5.69
N GLN A 446 16.31 39.11 6.69
CA GLN A 446 17.60 38.97 7.36
C GLN A 446 17.52 37.77 8.35
N HIS A 447 18.55 36.93 8.31
CA HIS A 447 18.80 35.90 9.33
C HIS A 447 19.33 36.53 10.62
N PRO A 448 18.86 36.12 11.81
CA PRO A 448 19.55 36.42 13.08
C PRO A 448 20.74 35.48 13.29
N GLY A 449 21.89 36.11 13.52
CA GLY A 449 23.15 35.43 13.77
C GLY A 449 23.18 34.70 15.11
N PHE A 450 23.74 33.49 15.09
CA PHE A 450 24.07 32.71 16.27
C PHE A 450 25.40 33.20 16.86
N GLU A 451 25.33 33.78 18.05
CA GLU A 451 26.51 34.13 18.86
C GLU A 451 27.13 32.86 19.47
N LYS A 452 28.41 32.63 19.16
CA LYS A 452 29.25 31.59 19.79
C LYS A 452 29.64 32.06 21.19
N LYS A 453 29.09 31.44 22.24
CA LYS A 453 29.62 31.53 23.61
C LYS A 453 30.87 30.71 23.73
N LYS A 454 32.02 31.37 23.98
CA LYS A 454 33.27 30.78 24.38
C LYS A 454 33.16 30.27 25.82
N SER A 455 33.45 28.98 26.02
CA SER A 455 33.66 28.39 27.36
C SER A 455 35.09 28.61 27.80
N SER A 456 35.27 29.21 28.96
CA SER A 456 36.55 29.31 29.69
C SER A 456 36.75 28.08 30.57
N PRO A 457 38.01 27.69 30.85
CA PRO A 457 38.32 26.45 31.56
C PRO A 457 38.30 26.64 33.09
N LEU A 458 37.71 25.69 33.78
CA LEU A 458 37.74 25.56 35.24
C LEU A 458 39.10 25.01 35.70
N LYS A 459 39.77 25.78 36.58
CA LYS A 459 40.97 25.38 37.33
C LYS A 459 40.62 24.35 38.43
N LYS A 460 41.47 23.36 38.54
CA LYS A 460 41.53 22.40 39.66
C LYS A 460 41.79 23.11 40.99
N LYS A 461 41.07 22.71 42.01
CA LYS A 461 41.59 22.44 43.37
C LYS A 461 40.92 21.19 43.90
#